data_1d411efc4af7a092c22ffb3ac5cbb50a
#
_entry.id   1d411efc4af7a092c22ffb3ac5cbb50a
#
_cell.length_a   1.000
_cell.length_b   1.000
_cell.length_c   1.000
_cell.angle_alpha   90.00
_cell.angle_beta   90.00
_cell.angle_gamma   90.00
#
_symmetry.space_group_name_H-M   'P 1'
#
loop_
_entity.id
_entity.type
_entity.pdbx_description
1 polymer ?
#
loop_
_entity_poly.entity_id
_entity_poly.type
_entity_poly.pdbx_seq_one_letter_code
_entity_poly.pdbx_strand_id
1 'polypeptide(L)'
;MMMKKVAAVLAAGLIGTTAFGAELVINGSTTVLPIVQKAAESYSHEAGAAAISLSGGGSGNGIKALIDGLTTIAMSSRDIKASEAKLAQARGVKPVRTAVAVDAIVPVVNNANPVKDITLATLKAIYEGKIRNWKDVGGKDAPIVVVSRDSSSGTFETWEELVMKKARVTQRALLQTSNGTVVQTVAKNVNAIGYIGLGYVDGQTKSLTIAGTKATAQNAKTKTWPLSRELYFFTNGTPSGAAKSFIDFVLDPAKGQKLVKETGFVPLHE
;
A
#
# COMPACT_ATOMS: atom_id res chain seq x y z
N MET A 1 7.62 -81.67 -24.61
CA MET A 1 7.13 -80.87 -23.49
C MET A 1 7.95 -79.56 -23.48
N MET A 2 7.42 -78.48 -24.10
CA MET A 2 8.14 -77.22 -24.31
C MET A 2 7.58 -76.14 -23.32
N MET A 3 8.43 -75.78 -22.40
CA MET A 3 8.10 -74.63 -21.45
C MET A 3 8.34 -73.29 -22.17
N LYS A 4 7.26 -72.53 -22.34
CA LYS A 4 7.31 -71.14 -22.80
C LYS A 4 7.68 -70.22 -21.63
N LYS A 5 8.83 -69.55 -21.76
CA LYS A 5 9.23 -68.45 -20.84
C LYS A 5 8.46 -67.21 -21.20
N VAL A 6 7.67 -66.65 -20.26
CA VAL A 6 7.02 -65.37 -20.38
C VAL A 6 7.95 -64.33 -19.75
N ALA A 7 8.43 -63.39 -20.55
CA ALA A 7 9.21 -62.23 -20.09
C ALA A 7 8.23 -61.11 -19.68
N ALA A 8 8.22 -60.75 -18.37
CA ALA A 8 7.49 -59.57 -17.88
C ALA A 8 8.34 -58.33 -18.08
N VAL A 9 7.85 -57.40 -18.91
CA VAL A 9 8.45 -56.06 -19.09
C VAL A 9 7.83 -55.18 -18.00
N LEU A 10 8.63 -54.77 -17.01
CA LEU A 10 8.28 -53.72 -16.08
C LEU A 10 8.48 -52.37 -16.79
N ALA A 11 7.37 -51.70 -17.12
CA ALA A 11 7.37 -50.32 -17.52
C ALA A 11 7.48 -49.44 -16.26
N ALA A 12 8.65 -48.89 -15.97
CA ALA A 12 8.86 -47.88 -14.95
C ALA A 12 8.27 -46.56 -15.45
N GLY A 13 7.03 -46.23 -14.98
CA GLY A 13 6.43 -44.95 -15.22
C GLY A 13 7.18 -43.88 -14.41
N LEU A 14 7.88 -42.96 -15.07
CA LEU A 14 8.34 -41.70 -14.46
C LEU A 14 7.10 -40.90 -14.10
N ILE A 15 6.71 -40.92 -12.81
CA ILE A 15 5.79 -39.93 -12.27
C ILE A 15 6.59 -38.64 -12.12
N GLY A 16 6.51 -37.78 -13.13
CA GLY A 16 6.99 -36.42 -13.02
C GLY A 16 6.22 -35.70 -11.93
N THR A 17 6.82 -35.59 -10.74
CA THR A 17 6.34 -34.67 -9.72
C THR A 17 6.47 -33.27 -10.28
N THR A 18 5.39 -32.68 -10.81
CA THR A 18 5.28 -31.25 -11.01
C THR A 18 5.45 -30.64 -9.62
N ALA A 19 6.63 -30.11 -9.34
CA ALA A 19 6.82 -29.26 -8.18
C ALA A 19 5.90 -28.05 -8.39
N PHE A 20 4.74 -28.05 -7.76
CA PHE A 20 3.96 -26.83 -7.56
C PHE A 20 4.88 -25.88 -6.80
N GLY A 21 5.39 -24.84 -7.49
CA GLY A 21 6.17 -23.80 -6.86
C GLY A 21 5.40 -23.25 -5.68
N ALA A 22 6.09 -23.04 -4.55
CA ALA A 22 5.46 -22.51 -3.35
C ALA A 22 4.67 -21.24 -3.68
N GLU A 23 3.38 -21.21 -3.37
CA GLU A 23 2.53 -20.03 -3.57
C GLU A 23 3.01 -18.91 -2.66
N LEU A 24 3.24 -17.72 -3.24
CA LEU A 24 3.64 -16.53 -2.52
C LEU A 24 2.38 -15.72 -2.16
N VAL A 25 1.96 -15.79 -0.90
CA VAL A 25 0.79 -15.03 -0.41
C VAL A 25 1.24 -13.64 0.01
N ILE A 26 0.68 -12.59 -0.61
CA ILE A 26 0.99 -11.19 -0.33
C ILE A 26 -0.29 -10.45 0.05
N ASN A 27 -0.32 -9.83 1.24
CA ASN A 27 -1.51 -9.16 1.75
C ASN A 27 -1.15 -7.82 2.41
N GLY A 28 -2.07 -6.85 2.42
CA GLY A 28 -1.96 -5.67 3.27
C GLY A 28 -2.32 -4.35 2.62
N SER A 29 -1.40 -3.40 2.64
CA SER A 29 -1.61 -2.00 2.26
C SER A 29 -2.20 -1.81 0.87
N THR A 30 -3.35 -1.15 0.79
CA THR A 30 -3.93 -0.72 -0.50
C THR A 30 -3.11 0.40 -1.16
N THR A 31 -2.19 1.05 -0.43
CA THR A 31 -1.25 2.01 -1.03
C THR A 31 -0.15 1.29 -1.81
N VAL A 32 0.37 0.19 -1.27
CA VAL A 32 1.43 -0.60 -1.90
C VAL A 32 0.88 -1.49 -3.04
N LEU A 33 -0.41 -1.80 -2.98
CA LEU A 33 -1.06 -2.75 -3.88
C LEU A 33 -0.77 -2.52 -5.38
N PRO A 34 -0.85 -1.31 -5.95
CA PRO A 34 -0.58 -1.08 -7.38
C PRO A 34 0.85 -1.45 -7.78
N ILE A 35 1.82 -1.19 -6.89
CA ILE A 35 3.23 -1.56 -7.11
C ILE A 35 3.32 -3.09 -7.23
N VAL A 36 2.73 -3.81 -6.26
CA VAL A 36 2.82 -5.27 -6.20
C VAL A 36 2.02 -5.93 -7.34
N GLN A 37 0.87 -5.37 -7.72
CA GLN A 37 0.10 -5.85 -8.88
C GLN A 37 0.94 -5.81 -10.15
N LYS A 38 1.55 -4.65 -10.44
CA LYS A 38 2.39 -4.48 -11.64
C LYS A 38 3.67 -5.32 -11.57
N ALA A 39 4.29 -5.39 -10.38
CA ALA A 39 5.46 -6.22 -10.18
C ALA A 39 5.15 -7.71 -10.31
N ALA A 40 4.04 -8.21 -9.78
CA ALA A 40 3.62 -9.60 -9.87
C ALA A 40 3.33 -10.02 -11.33
N GLU A 41 2.66 -9.15 -12.11
CA GLU A 41 2.44 -9.36 -13.54
C GLU A 41 3.78 -9.52 -14.28
N SER A 42 4.70 -8.58 -14.10
CA SER A 42 6.02 -8.63 -14.74
C SER A 42 6.87 -9.81 -14.24
N TYR A 43 6.86 -10.08 -12.92
CA TYR A 43 7.60 -11.18 -12.30
C TYR A 43 7.14 -12.54 -12.79
N SER A 44 5.86 -12.70 -13.14
CA SER A 44 5.33 -13.99 -13.66
C SER A 44 6.03 -14.48 -14.93
N HIS A 45 6.72 -13.61 -15.65
CA HIS A 45 7.51 -13.94 -16.86
C HIS A 45 8.97 -14.29 -16.54
N GLU A 46 9.43 -14.17 -15.28
CA GLU A 46 10.79 -14.59 -14.89
C GLU A 46 10.87 -16.11 -14.75
N ALA A 47 12.01 -16.66 -15.11
CA ALA A 47 12.25 -18.11 -15.00
C ALA A 47 12.19 -18.56 -13.52
N GLY A 48 11.36 -19.53 -13.23
CA GLY A 48 11.18 -20.05 -11.87
C GLY A 48 10.34 -19.16 -10.95
N ALA A 49 9.58 -18.20 -11.52
CA ALA A 49 8.67 -17.36 -10.76
C ALA A 49 7.64 -18.19 -10.00
N ALA A 50 7.44 -17.85 -8.72
CA ALA A 50 6.39 -18.43 -7.91
C ALA A 50 5.01 -17.85 -8.28
N ALA A 51 3.95 -18.64 -8.15
CA ALA A 51 2.59 -18.14 -8.22
C ALA A 51 2.33 -17.15 -7.07
N ILE A 52 1.67 -16.03 -7.36
CA ILE A 52 1.40 -14.97 -6.37
C ILE A 52 -0.10 -14.86 -6.15
N SER A 53 -0.53 -15.03 -4.88
CA SER A 53 -1.86 -14.67 -4.40
C SER A 53 -1.78 -13.30 -3.73
N LEU A 54 -2.47 -12.30 -4.29
CA LEU A 54 -2.37 -10.91 -3.88
C LEU A 54 -3.71 -10.35 -3.40
N SER A 55 -3.72 -9.72 -2.21
CA SER A 55 -4.89 -9.04 -1.69
C SER A 55 -4.56 -7.75 -0.96
N GLY A 56 -5.47 -6.77 -1.06
CA GLY A 56 -5.40 -5.51 -0.34
C GLY A 56 -6.44 -5.47 0.78
N GLY A 57 -6.06 -5.02 1.97
CA GLY A 57 -6.98 -4.95 3.10
C GLY A 57 -6.55 -3.98 4.20
N GLY A 58 -5.47 -3.20 3.94
CA GLY A 58 -4.87 -2.29 4.90
C GLY A 58 -3.61 -2.86 5.56
N SER A 59 -2.71 -1.97 5.95
CA SER A 59 -1.40 -2.34 6.54
C SER A 59 -1.54 -3.14 7.82
N GLY A 60 -2.50 -2.76 8.69
CA GLY A 60 -2.77 -3.48 9.94
C GLY A 60 -3.21 -4.92 9.71
N ASN A 61 -4.07 -5.15 8.70
CA ASN A 61 -4.51 -6.50 8.35
C ASN A 61 -3.37 -7.34 7.75
N GLY A 62 -2.51 -6.74 6.91
CA GLY A 62 -1.33 -7.42 6.38
C GLY A 62 -0.34 -7.82 7.47
N ILE A 63 0.00 -6.90 8.38
CA ILE A 63 0.89 -7.19 9.51
C ILE A 63 0.28 -8.27 10.42
N LYS A 64 -1.04 -8.18 10.69
CA LYS A 64 -1.74 -9.23 11.46
C LYS A 64 -1.67 -10.58 10.76
N ALA A 65 -1.91 -10.63 9.45
CA ALA A 65 -1.82 -11.87 8.67
C ALA A 65 -0.40 -12.47 8.70
N LEU A 66 0.65 -11.63 8.68
CA LEU A 66 2.04 -12.08 8.84
C LEU A 66 2.26 -12.71 10.21
N ILE A 67 1.78 -12.05 11.28
CA ILE A 67 1.90 -12.55 12.66
C ILE A 67 1.13 -13.86 12.85
N ASP A 68 0.01 -14.02 12.16
CA ASP A 68 -0.82 -15.22 12.20
C ASP A 68 -0.32 -16.34 11.26
N GLY A 69 0.76 -16.11 10.49
CA GLY A 69 1.32 -17.07 9.53
C GLY A 69 0.48 -17.27 8.26
N LEU A 70 -0.45 -16.34 7.96
CA LEU A 70 -1.39 -16.41 6.84
C LEU A 70 -0.89 -15.69 5.57
N THR A 71 0.22 -14.98 5.65
CA THR A 71 0.84 -14.33 4.49
C THR A 71 2.36 -14.48 4.56
N THR A 72 2.99 -14.54 3.39
CA THR A 72 4.45 -14.63 3.27
C THR A 72 5.08 -13.25 3.30
N ILE A 73 4.43 -12.28 2.66
CA ILE A 73 4.84 -10.87 2.62
C ILE A 73 3.66 -10.01 3.03
N ALA A 74 3.82 -9.19 4.07
CA ALA A 74 2.86 -8.16 4.41
C ALA A 74 3.24 -6.83 3.76
N MET A 75 2.34 -6.26 2.96
CA MET A 75 2.46 -4.91 2.43
C MET A 75 2.09 -3.89 3.49
N SER A 76 2.91 -2.87 3.71
CA SER A 76 2.61 -1.81 4.67
C SER A 76 3.01 -0.42 4.17
N SER A 77 2.21 0.58 4.47
CA SER A 77 2.50 1.99 4.21
C SER A 77 2.82 2.77 5.50
N ARG A 78 3.24 2.05 6.52
CA ARG A 78 3.78 2.54 7.80
C ARG A 78 4.70 1.51 8.43
N ASP A 79 5.43 1.89 9.43
CA ASP A 79 6.20 0.92 10.23
C ASP A 79 5.30 0.05 11.12
N ILE A 80 5.84 -1.05 11.63
CA ILE A 80 5.16 -1.91 12.61
C ILE A 80 4.99 -1.15 13.93
N LYS A 81 3.81 -1.27 14.56
CA LYS A 81 3.56 -0.68 15.88
C LYS A 81 4.24 -1.47 16.99
N ALA A 82 4.54 -0.81 18.10
CA ALA A 82 5.11 -1.47 19.28
C ALA A 82 4.21 -2.61 19.80
N SER A 83 2.88 -2.45 19.74
CA SER A 83 1.91 -3.50 20.12
C SER A 83 1.93 -4.70 19.17
N GLU A 84 2.06 -4.44 17.85
CA GLU A 84 2.17 -5.49 16.83
C GLU A 84 3.51 -6.24 16.96
N ALA A 85 4.61 -5.52 17.22
CA ALA A 85 5.92 -6.11 17.44
C ALA A 85 5.93 -7.01 18.70
N LYS A 86 5.29 -6.58 19.79
CA LYS A 86 5.13 -7.42 21.00
C LYS A 86 4.31 -8.68 20.71
N LEU A 87 3.23 -8.55 19.95
CA LEU A 87 2.40 -9.70 19.56
C LEU A 87 3.19 -10.67 18.67
N ALA A 88 3.95 -10.14 17.69
CA ALA A 88 4.83 -10.94 16.83
C ALA A 88 5.83 -11.73 17.66
N GLN A 89 6.51 -11.07 18.60
CA GLN A 89 7.46 -11.71 19.53
C GLN A 89 6.80 -12.83 20.35
N ALA A 90 5.62 -12.59 20.89
CA ALA A 90 4.87 -13.58 21.66
C ALA A 90 4.48 -14.82 20.83
N ARG A 91 4.38 -14.70 19.51
CA ARG A 91 4.09 -15.79 18.57
C ARG A 91 5.33 -16.35 17.86
N GLY A 92 6.53 -15.96 18.26
CA GLY A 92 7.78 -16.42 17.65
C GLY A 92 8.03 -15.86 16.24
N VAL A 93 7.28 -14.85 15.82
CA VAL A 93 7.45 -14.16 14.54
C VAL A 93 8.47 -13.04 14.71
N LYS A 94 9.39 -12.92 13.76
CA LYS A 94 10.45 -11.89 13.73
C LYS A 94 10.26 -11.00 12.51
N PRO A 95 9.40 -9.95 12.55
CA PRO A 95 9.15 -9.11 11.39
C PRO A 95 10.42 -8.42 10.91
N VAL A 96 10.81 -8.68 9.67
CA VAL A 96 11.91 -8.00 8.98
C VAL A 96 11.34 -7.04 7.96
N ARG A 97 11.72 -5.77 8.06
CA ARG A 97 11.26 -4.68 7.22
C ARG A 97 12.17 -4.49 6.02
N THR A 98 11.56 -4.39 4.83
CA THR A 98 12.24 -4.00 3.59
C THR A 98 11.51 -2.79 2.99
N ALA A 99 12.18 -1.66 2.84
CA ALA A 99 11.65 -0.51 2.11
C ALA A 99 11.58 -0.87 0.62
N VAL A 100 10.49 -0.48 -0.08
CA VAL A 100 10.27 -0.79 -1.50
C VAL A 100 9.98 0.43 -2.36
N ALA A 101 9.52 1.53 -1.76
CA ALA A 101 9.25 2.80 -2.44
C ALA A 101 9.14 3.94 -1.44
N VAL A 102 9.17 5.18 -1.94
CA VAL A 102 8.76 6.38 -1.18
C VAL A 102 7.40 6.85 -1.69
N ASP A 103 6.57 7.34 -0.79
CA ASP A 103 5.23 7.84 -1.03
C ASP A 103 5.02 9.22 -0.39
N ALA A 104 4.05 9.96 -0.91
CA ALA A 104 3.51 11.17 -0.32
C ALA A 104 2.01 10.97 -0.08
N ILE A 105 1.53 11.25 1.14
CA ILE A 105 0.08 11.35 1.38
C ILE A 105 -0.39 12.70 0.85
N VAL A 106 -1.33 12.68 -0.09
CA VAL A 106 -1.80 13.86 -0.82
C VAL A 106 -3.23 14.17 -0.39
N PRO A 107 -3.51 15.34 0.20
CA PRO A 107 -4.89 15.79 0.39
C PRO A 107 -5.50 16.10 -0.98
N VAL A 108 -6.71 15.60 -1.21
CA VAL A 108 -7.42 15.74 -2.48
C VAL A 108 -8.83 16.26 -2.28
N VAL A 109 -9.29 17.05 -3.24
CA VAL A 109 -10.66 17.56 -3.32
C VAL A 109 -11.25 17.28 -4.71
N ASN A 110 -12.56 17.46 -4.84
CA ASN A 110 -13.20 17.41 -6.15
C ASN A 110 -12.61 18.47 -7.10
N ASN A 111 -12.51 18.16 -8.38
CA ASN A 111 -11.96 19.08 -9.40
C ASN A 111 -12.69 20.44 -9.46
N ALA A 112 -14.00 20.48 -9.14
CA ALA A 112 -14.79 21.71 -9.11
C ALA A 112 -14.61 22.57 -7.84
N ASN A 113 -13.89 22.07 -6.83
CA ASN A 113 -13.61 22.84 -5.62
C ASN A 113 -12.58 23.94 -5.94
N PRO A 114 -12.80 25.23 -5.60
CA PRO A 114 -11.87 26.31 -5.92
C PRO A 114 -10.59 26.33 -5.08
N VAL A 115 -10.57 25.69 -3.89
CA VAL A 115 -9.41 25.66 -2.99
C VAL A 115 -8.25 24.92 -3.67
N LYS A 116 -7.03 25.50 -3.57
CA LYS A 116 -5.80 24.95 -4.18
C LYS A 116 -4.70 24.70 -3.17
N ASP A 117 -4.70 25.46 -2.08
CA ASP A 117 -3.66 25.40 -1.04
C ASP A 117 -4.31 25.30 0.36
N ILE A 118 -3.63 24.63 1.27
CA ILE A 118 -4.10 24.45 2.63
C ILE A 118 -2.90 24.30 3.58
N THR A 119 -3.09 24.61 4.87
CA THR A 119 -2.06 24.32 5.88
C THR A 119 -2.33 23.01 6.61
N LEU A 120 -1.32 22.42 7.25
CA LEU A 120 -1.51 21.25 8.11
C LEU A 120 -2.46 21.57 9.29
N ALA A 121 -2.42 22.79 9.82
CA ALA A 121 -3.31 23.22 10.89
C ALA A 121 -4.77 23.27 10.41
N THR A 122 -5.01 23.78 9.20
CA THR A 122 -6.33 23.83 8.57
C THR A 122 -6.85 22.42 8.27
N LEU A 123 -6.00 21.54 7.72
CA LEU A 123 -6.35 20.12 7.50
C LEU A 123 -6.79 19.47 8.81
N LYS A 124 -6.00 19.65 9.88
CA LYS A 124 -6.35 19.14 11.21
C LYS A 124 -7.70 19.64 11.67
N ALA A 125 -7.96 20.95 11.59
CA ALA A 125 -9.20 21.56 12.02
C ALA A 125 -10.42 21.07 11.21
N ILE A 126 -10.27 20.83 9.90
CA ILE A 126 -11.30 20.22 9.04
C ILE A 126 -11.58 18.79 9.51
N TYR A 127 -10.53 17.98 9.67
CA TYR A 127 -10.69 16.57 10.05
C TYR A 127 -11.14 16.37 11.50
N GLU A 128 -10.92 17.33 12.41
CA GLU A 128 -11.53 17.38 13.73
C GLU A 128 -13.02 17.82 13.67
N GLY A 129 -13.49 18.39 12.54
CA GLY A 129 -14.82 18.95 12.38
C GLY A 129 -15.00 20.31 13.05
N LYS A 130 -13.92 21.04 13.32
CA LYS A 130 -13.91 22.44 13.81
C LYS A 130 -14.22 23.39 12.66
N ILE A 131 -13.61 23.21 11.50
CA ILE A 131 -13.95 23.89 10.23
C ILE A 131 -14.90 22.97 9.47
N ARG A 132 -16.09 23.47 9.14
CA ARG A 132 -17.17 22.65 8.52
C ARG A 132 -17.70 23.23 7.24
N ASN A 133 -17.27 24.41 6.86
CA ASN A 133 -17.71 25.09 5.64
C ASN A 133 -16.50 25.49 4.80
N TRP A 134 -16.58 25.26 3.49
CA TRP A 134 -15.51 25.60 2.56
C TRP A 134 -15.21 27.09 2.51
N LYS A 135 -16.20 27.98 2.77
CA LYS A 135 -15.97 29.44 2.81
C LYS A 135 -14.93 29.86 3.85
N ASP A 136 -14.82 29.10 4.95
CA ASP A 136 -13.87 29.39 6.03
C ASP A 136 -12.41 29.17 5.62
N VAL A 137 -12.19 28.53 4.44
CA VAL A 137 -10.88 28.21 3.86
C VAL A 137 -10.76 28.67 2.40
N GLY A 138 -11.54 29.69 2.00
CA GLY A 138 -11.45 30.30 0.66
C GLY A 138 -12.22 29.56 -0.43
N GLY A 139 -13.11 28.65 -0.06
CA GLY A 139 -13.99 27.95 -0.96
C GLY A 139 -15.38 28.58 -1.08
N LYS A 140 -16.31 27.84 -1.68
CA LYS A 140 -17.73 28.23 -1.77
C LYS A 140 -18.44 28.13 -0.40
N ASP A 141 -19.54 28.82 -0.22
CA ASP A 141 -20.40 28.61 0.95
C ASP A 141 -21.13 27.26 0.83
N ALA A 142 -20.45 26.20 1.29
CA ALA A 142 -20.92 24.83 1.22
C ALA A 142 -20.29 23.99 2.34
N PRO A 143 -21.02 22.97 2.86
CA PRO A 143 -20.48 22.12 3.91
C PRO A 143 -19.29 21.29 3.42
N ILE A 144 -18.31 21.04 4.30
CA ILE A 144 -17.20 20.12 4.00
C ILE A 144 -17.62 18.68 4.32
N VAL A 145 -17.48 17.78 3.34
CA VAL A 145 -17.65 16.35 3.54
C VAL A 145 -16.28 15.70 3.72
N VAL A 146 -15.98 15.30 4.93
CA VAL A 146 -14.71 14.67 5.28
C VAL A 146 -14.72 13.20 4.87
N VAL A 147 -13.77 12.79 4.04
CA VAL A 147 -13.54 11.39 3.66
C VAL A 147 -12.25 10.93 4.33
N SER A 148 -12.33 9.87 5.11
CA SER A 148 -11.20 9.29 5.83
C SER A 148 -11.06 7.79 5.51
N ARG A 149 -10.11 7.16 6.14
CA ARG A 149 -9.86 5.72 5.99
C ARG A 149 -10.21 5.01 7.29
N ASP A 150 -10.46 3.71 7.16
CA ASP A 150 -10.67 2.82 8.29
C ASP A 150 -9.41 2.62 9.14
N SER A 151 -9.55 2.03 10.32
CA SER A 151 -8.48 1.85 11.30
C SER A 151 -7.41 0.81 10.90
N SER A 152 -7.65 -0.04 9.89
CA SER A 152 -6.66 -0.96 9.35
C SER A 152 -5.68 -0.30 8.38
N SER A 153 -6.01 0.92 7.93
CA SER A 153 -5.27 1.68 6.94
C SER A 153 -3.98 2.28 7.51
N GLY A 154 -2.81 1.86 7.00
CA GLY A 154 -1.56 2.53 7.33
C GLY A 154 -1.51 4.00 6.89
N THR A 155 -2.29 4.38 5.86
CA THR A 155 -2.41 5.78 5.43
C THR A 155 -3.19 6.60 6.46
N PHE A 156 -4.25 6.03 7.05
CA PHE A 156 -4.95 6.66 8.16
C PHE A 156 -4.04 6.84 9.38
N GLU A 157 -3.28 5.82 9.74
CA GLU A 157 -2.41 5.90 10.92
C GLU A 157 -1.29 6.93 10.74
N THR A 158 -0.69 7.02 9.54
CA THR A 158 0.28 8.08 9.24
C THR A 158 -0.40 9.47 9.24
N TRP A 159 -1.61 9.57 8.71
CA TRP A 159 -2.41 10.81 8.78
C TRP A 159 -2.71 11.22 10.23
N GLU A 160 -3.11 10.25 11.06
CA GLU A 160 -3.35 10.47 12.49
C GLU A 160 -2.10 10.99 13.21
N GLU A 161 -0.92 10.50 12.84
CA GLU A 161 0.34 10.96 13.41
C GLU A 161 0.77 12.34 12.90
N LEU A 162 0.85 12.50 11.58
CA LEU A 162 1.46 13.67 10.96
C LEU A 162 0.51 14.89 10.90
N VAL A 163 -0.78 14.68 10.64
CA VAL A 163 -1.77 15.75 10.51
C VAL A 163 -2.57 15.91 11.79
N MET A 164 -3.18 14.84 12.29
CA MET A 164 -4.07 14.93 13.44
C MET A 164 -3.34 15.11 14.76
N LYS A 165 -2.04 14.75 14.84
CA LYS A 165 -1.28 14.77 16.10
C LYS A 165 -2.00 13.99 17.20
N LYS A 166 -2.51 12.82 16.86
CA LYS A 166 -3.31 11.91 17.72
C LYS A 166 -4.70 12.43 18.11
N ALA A 167 -5.14 13.59 17.59
CA ALA A 167 -6.52 14.01 17.74
C ALA A 167 -7.47 13.09 16.93
N ARG A 168 -8.70 12.95 17.40
CA ARG A 168 -9.69 12.09 16.72
C ARG A 168 -10.23 12.76 15.47
N VAL A 169 -10.38 11.97 14.40
CA VAL A 169 -11.15 12.37 13.23
C VAL A 169 -12.63 12.47 13.61
N THR A 170 -13.33 13.46 13.05
CA THR A 170 -14.77 13.66 13.30
C THR A 170 -15.57 12.39 12.98
N GLN A 171 -16.53 12.06 13.83
CA GLN A 171 -17.44 10.91 13.61
C GLN A 171 -18.34 11.06 12.37
N ARG A 172 -18.39 12.27 11.77
CA ARG A 172 -19.12 12.54 10.52
C ARG A 172 -18.32 12.13 9.26
N ALA A 173 -17.06 11.73 9.41
CA ALA A 173 -16.24 11.33 8.29
C ALA A 173 -16.77 10.06 7.62
N LEU A 174 -16.80 10.06 6.29
CA LEU A 174 -17.08 8.89 5.48
C LEU A 174 -15.84 8.02 5.45
N LEU A 175 -15.92 6.82 6.03
CA LEU A 175 -14.80 5.89 6.08
C LEU A 175 -14.72 5.05 4.80
N GLN A 176 -13.54 4.98 4.23
CA GLN A 176 -13.24 4.24 3.01
C GLN A 176 -12.20 3.14 3.27
N THR A 177 -12.36 1.99 2.62
CA THR A 177 -11.50 0.83 2.80
C THR A 177 -10.22 0.85 1.95
N SER A 178 -10.14 1.72 0.92
CA SER A 178 -8.99 1.80 0.02
C SER A 178 -8.71 3.21 -0.48
N ASN A 179 -7.50 3.44 -1.04
CA ASN A 179 -7.21 4.70 -1.73
C ASN A 179 -8.14 4.90 -2.94
N GLY A 180 -8.41 3.84 -3.70
CA GLY A 180 -9.32 3.91 -4.86
C GLY A 180 -10.73 4.35 -4.48
N THR A 181 -11.30 3.85 -3.37
CA THR A 181 -12.62 4.28 -2.91
C THR A 181 -12.62 5.72 -2.39
N VAL A 182 -11.50 6.23 -1.83
CA VAL A 182 -11.36 7.67 -1.52
C VAL A 182 -11.43 8.49 -2.81
N VAL A 183 -10.65 8.13 -3.85
CA VAL A 183 -10.68 8.81 -5.16
C VAL A 183 -12.10 8.87 -5.70
N GLN A 184 -12.80 7.74 -5.76
CA GLN A 184 -14.17 7.66 -6.28
C GLN A 184 -15.16 8.52 -5.48
N THR A 185 -15.04 8.51 -4.15
CA THR A 185 -15.93 9.30 -3.27
C THR A 185 -15.70 10.80 -3.46
N VAL A 186 -14.44 11.24 -3.52
CA VAL A 186 -14.08 12.64 -3.71
C VAL A 186 -14.43 13.12 -5.12
N ALA A 187 -14.19 12.30 -6.15
CA ALA A 187 -14.53 12.63 -7.52
C ALA A 187 -16.03 12.84 -7.74
N LYS A 188 -16.88 12.08 -7.02
CA LYS A 188 -18.35 12.16 -7.13
C LYS A 188 -19.00 13.20 -6.22
N ASN A 189 -18.27 13.78 -5.26
CA ASN A 189 -18.82 14.74 -4.31
C ASN A 189 -18.03 16.06 -4.34
N VAL A 190 -18.66 17.11 -4.88
CA VAL A 190 -18.05 18.45 -5.02
C VAL A 190 -17.60 19.09 -3.72
N ASN A 191 -18.15 18.65 -2.58
CA ASN A 191 -17.86 19.16 -1.26
C ASN A 191 -16.88 18.31 -0.46
N ALA A 192 -16.37 17.20 -1.07
CA ALA A 192 -15.52 16.26 -0.37
C ALA A 192 -14.05 16.69 -0.31
N ILE A 193 -13.42 16.33 0.80
CA ILE A 193 -11.97 16.31 0.99
C ILE A 193 -11.56 14.92 1.46
N GLY A 194 -10.50 14.37 0.86
CA GLY A 194 -9.92 13.09 1.21
C GLY A 194 -8.39 13.15 1.22
N TYR A 195 -7.74 12.02 1.43
CA TYR A 195 -6.29 11.86 1.31
C TYR A 195 -5.94 10.49 0.73
N ILE A 196 -4.95 10.46 -0.15
CA ILE A 196 -4.51 9.26 -0.89
C ILE A 196 -2.99 9.21 -0.98
N GLY A 197 -2.43 8.07 -1.35
CA GLY A 197 -1.03 7.97 -1.75
C GLY A 197 -0.78 8.59 -3.12
N LEU A 198 0.44 9.06 -3.36
CA LEU A 198 0.85 9.78 -4.58
C LEU A 198 0.54 9.01 -5.86
N GLY A 199 0.73 7.68 -5.86
CA GLY A 199 0.43 6.84 -7.02
C GLY A 199 -1.07 6.71 -7.38
N TYR A 200 -1.96 7.30 -6.58
CA TYR A 200 -3.41 7.37 -6.88
C TYR A 200 -3.83 8.74 -7.42
N VAL A 201 -2.88 9.65 -7.65
CA VAL A 201 -3.17 10.96 -8.27
C VAL A 201 -3.23 10.77 -9.78
N ASP A 202 -4.45 10.61 -10.30
CA ASP A 202 -4.73 10.26 -11.70
C ASP A 202 -5.55 11.32 -12.47
N GLY A 203 -5.77 12.50 -11.85
CA GLY A 203 -6.56 13.59 -12.45
C GLY A 203 -8.07 13.50 -12.21
N GLN A 204 -8.60 12.40 -11.65
CA GLN A 204 -10.01 12.33 -11.24
C GLN A 204 -10.32 13.25 -10.05
N THR A 205 -9.32 13.58 -9.27
CA THR A 205 -9.40 14.50 -8.14
C THR A 205 -8.29 15.55 -8.23
N LYS A 206 -8.50 16.70 -7.59
CA LYS A 206 -7.52 17.77 -7.51
C LYS A 206 -6.69 17.65 -6.23
N SER A 207 -5.37 17.56 -6.38
CA SER A 207 -4.42 17.62 -5.29
C SER A 207 -4.32 19.03 -4.72
N LEU A 208 -4.29 19.16 -3.40
CA LEU A 208 -3.99 20.41 -2.71
C LEU A 208 -2.49 20.52 -2.47
N THR A 209 -1.96 21.76 -2.54
CA THR A 209 -0.65 22.08 -1.98
C THR A 209 -0.74 22.23 -0.46
N ILE A 210 0.37 22.05 0.23
CA ILE A 210 0.47 22.33 1.67
C ILE A 210 1.46 23.48 1.84
N ALA A 211 0.93 24.64 2.27
CA ALA A 211 1.70 25.87 2.45
C ALA A 211 2.56 26.18 1.21
N GLY A 212 1.96 26.14 0.01
CA GLY A 212 2.59 26.38 -1.27
C GLY A 212 3.43 25.23 -1.83
N THR A 213 3.73 24.19 -1.04
CA THR A 213 4.50 23.02 -1.49
C THR A 213 3.60 22.03 -2.20
N LYS A 214 4.06 21.47 -3.34
CA LYS A 214 3.35 20.43 -4.10
C LYS A 214 3.82 19.02 -3.68
N ALA A 215 2.92 18.07 -3.68
CA ALA A 215 3.24 16.64 -3.59
C ALA A 215 3.81 16.17 -4.94
N THR A 216 5.12 16.16 -5.05
CA THR A 216 5.86 15.65 -6.22
C THR A 216 6.81 14.55 -5.79
N ALA A 217 7.24 13.70 -6.73
CA ALA A 217 8.24 12.68 -6.47
C ALA A 217 9.50 13.28 -5.83
N GLN A 218 9.99 14.41 -6.36
CA GLN A 218 11.16 15.10 -5.82
C GLN A 218 10.93 15.58 -4.38
N ASN A 219 9.80 16.24 -4.10
CA ASN A 219 9.50 16.75 -2.77
C ASN A 219 9.24 15.62 -1.75
N ALA A 220 8.73 14.48 -2.21
CA ALA A 220 8.61 13.28 -1.39
C ALA A 220 9.98 12.69 -1.05
N LYS A 221 10.88 12.55 -2.03
CA LYS A 221 12.24 12.01 -1.87
C LYS A 221 13.09 12.87 -0.93
N THR A 222 13.04 14.20 -1.09
CA THR A 222 13.79 15.14 -0.26
C THR A 222 13.12 15.45 1.09
N LYS A 223 11.94 14.87 1.35
CA LYS A 223 11.10 15.16 2.54
C LYS A 223 10.70 16.63 2.68
N THR A 224 10.78 17.42 1.61
CA THR A 224 10.22 18.79 1.55
C THR A 224 8.69 18.76 1.62
N TRP A 225 8.06 17.70 1.10
CA TRP A 225 6.65 17.44 1.34
C TRP A 225 6.46 16.88 2.75
N PRO A 226 5.65 17.52 3.63
CA PRO A 226 5.59 17.18 5.05
C PRO A 226 4.92 15.83 5.37
N LEU A 227 4.21 15.26 4.38
CA LEU A 227 3.50 13.98 4.53
C LEU A 227 4.16 12.86 3.71
N SER A 228 5.50 12.90 3.59
CA SER A 228 6.31 11.86 2.95
C SER A 228 6.53 10.69 3.87
N ARG A 229 6.57 9.47 3.29
CA ARG A 229 6.81 8.22 4.03
C ARG A 229 7.42 7.17 3.11
N GLU A 230 7.97 6.13 3.70
CA GLU A 230 8.36 4.91 2.98
C GLU A 230 7.22 3.89 2.94
N LEU A 231 7.24 3.05 1.92
CA LEU A 231 6.40 1.88 1.77
C LEU A 231 7.24 0.63 1.99
N TYR A 232 6.66 -0.37 2.64
CA TYR A 232 7.39 -1.51 3.14
C TYR A 232 6.78 -2.85 2.76
N PHE A 233 7.64 -3.85 2.65
CA PHE A 233 7.32 -5.25 2.87
C PHE A 233 7.80 -5.68 4.25
N PHE A 234 7.03 -6.56 4.89
CA PHE A 234 7.43 -7.28 6.09
C PHE A 234 7.39 -8.77 5.83
N THR A 235 8.43 -9.48 6.28
CA THR A 235 8.53 -10.95 6.24
C THR A 235 8.80 -11.49 7.64
N ASN A 236 8.53 -12.78 7.87
CA ASN A 236 8.94 -13.45 9.11
C ASN A 236 10.39 -13.93 8.97
N GLY A 237 11.31 -13.24 9.61
CA GLY A 237 12.75 -13.44 9.44
C GLY A 237 13.28 -12.89 8.11
N THR A 238 14.58 -13.08 7.87
CA THR A 238 15.24 -12.68 6.61
C THR A 238 14.55 -13.35 5.42
N PRO A 239 14.20 -12.59 4.37
CA PRO A 239 13.56 -13.16 3.19
C PRO A 239 14.39 -14.31 2.58
N SER A 240 13.71 -15.41 2.23
CA SER A 240 14.32 -16.57 1.59
C SER A 240 13.39 -17.17 0.53
N GLY A 241 13.91 -18.04 -0.33
CA GLY A 241 13.12 -18.72 -1.37
C GLY A 241 12.34 -17.74 -2.26
N ALA A 242 11.09 -18.05 -2.54
CA ALA A 242 10.22 -17.25 -3.42
C ALA A 242 10.02 -15.81 -2.91
N ALA A 243 9.92 -15.61 -1.59
CA ALA A 243 9.80 -14.27 -1.01
C ALA A 243 11.04 -13.41 -1.30
N LYS A 244 12.24 -13.98 -1.15
CA LYS A 244 13.48 -13.28 -1.48
C LYS A 244 13.54 -12.94 -2.97
N SER A 245 13.25 -13.91 -3.84
CA SER A 245 13.29 -13.70 -5.29
C SER A 245 12.35 -12.58 -5.75
N PHE A 246 11.13 -12.54 -5.20
CA PHE A 246 10.18 -11.47 -5.51
C PHE A 246 10.60 -10.11 -4.95
N ILE A 247 11.12 -10.08 -3.71
CA ILE A 247 11.61 -8.83 -3.10
C ILE A 247 12.81 -8.30 -3.88
N ASP A 248 13.77 -9.15 -4.24
CA ASP A 248 14.93 -8.77 -5.06
C ASP A 248 14.49 -8.21 -6.42
N PHE A 249 13.48 -8.84 -7.07
CA PHE A 249 12.90 -8.33 -8.30
C PHE A 249 12.29 -6.92 -8.12
N VAL A 250 11.53 -6.70 -7.03
CA VAL A 250 10.93 -5.37 -6.76
C VAL A 250 12.00 -4.31 -6.48
N LEU A 251 13.11 -4.69 -5.86
CA LEU A 251 14.22 -3.79 -5.53
C LEU A 251 15.18 -3.55 -6.70
N ASP A 252 15.16 -4.38 -7.74
CA ASP A 252 16.02 -4.24 -8.90
C ASP A 252 15.73 -2.91 -9.63
N PRO A 253 16.76 -2.04 -9.81
CA PRO A 253 16.59 -0.74 -10.48
C PRO A 253 16.06 -0.84 -11.91
N ALA A 254 16.49 -1.84 -12.68
CA ALA A 254 16.10 -2.03 -14.06
C ALA A 254 14.73 -2.70 -14.24
N LYS A 255 14.22 -3.36 -13.19
CA LYS A 255 12.96 -4.12 -13.18
C LYS A 255 11.94 -3.43 -12.26
N GLY A 256 11.86 -3.87 -11.00
CA GLY A 256 10.82 -3.46 -10.06
C GLY A 256 10.82 -1.97 -9.75
N GLN A 257 11.96 -1.31 -9.59
CA GLN A 257 12.01 0.12 -9.30
C GLN A 257 11.53 0.99 -10.48
N LYS A 258 11.72 0.51 -11.72
CA LYS A 258 11.09 1.12 -12.90
C LYS A 258 9.56 1.02 -12.82
N LEU A 259 9.04 -0.14 -12.42
CA LEU A 259 7.59 -0.34 -12.23
C LEU A 259 7.03 0.53 -11.09
N VAL A 260 7.78 0.72 -9.99
CA VAL A 260 7.43 1.67 -8.92
C VAL A 260 7.19 3.07 -9.50
N LYS A 261 8.12 3.56 -10.34
CA LYS A 261 7.99 4.87 -11.01
C LYS A 261 6.77 4.92 -11.93
N GLU A 262 6.53 3.87 -12.70
CA GLU A 262 5.38 3.79 -13.61
C GLU A 262 4.03 3.76 -12.89
N THR A 263 3.97 3.30 -11.63
CA THR A 263 2.78 3.38 -10.79
C THR A 263 2.60 4.72 -10.08
N GLY A 264 3.44 5.73 -10.39
CA GLY A 264 3.36 7.07 -9.83
C GLY A 264 3.95 7.21 -8.42
N PHE A 265 4.55 6.15 -7.88
CA PHE A 265 5.33 6.21 -6.63
C PHE A 265 6.79 6.56 -6.91
N VAL A 266 7.55 6.80 -5.85
CA VAL A 266 8.94 7.24 -5.95
C VAL A 266 9.87 6.04 -5.72
N PRO A 267 10.71 5.68 -6.70
CA PRO A 267 11.67 4.60 -6.53
C PRO A 267 12.74 4.96 -5.49
N LEU A 268 13.26 3.95 -4.81
CA LEU A 268 14.37 4.09 -3.84
C LEU A 268 15.68 4.41 -4.57
N HIS A 269 15.86 3.79 -5.73
CA HIS A 269 17.04 3.93 -6.60
C HIS A 269 16.59 4.34 -8.00
N GLU A 270 17.34 5.22 -8.63
CA GLU A 270 17.16 5.63 -10.03
C GLU A 270 18.15 4.91 -10.93
#